data_c652637a27983a6997b81197de221149
#
_entry.id   c652637a27983a6997b81197de221149
#
_cell.length_a   1.000
_cell.length_b   1.000
_cell.length_c   1.000
_cell.angle_alpha   90.00
_cell.angle_beta   90.00
_cell.angle_gamma   90.00
#
_symmetry.space_group_name_H-M   'P 1'
#
loop_
_entity.id
_entity.type
_entity.pdbx_description
1 polymer ?
#
loop_
_entity_poly.entity_id
_entity_poly.type
_entity_poly.pdbx_seq_one_letter_code
_entity_poly.pdbx_strand_id
1 'polypeptide(L)'
;MKKILDGMMSTMNAVKPPRMTALRELHEAETGGPFSILIGTILSARTKDENTAKVVRALFARYRDARELAGAKIRDVERIIRPIGFYRVKARRIIEVAKIVDSEYGGAVPEDIDKLVGMPGVGRKTANCVLVYAFEKPAIPVDIHVHRISNRLGLVETKTPEETEQALMKLVPKRHWLRINDTFVMYGQNICKPVSPMCGVCQIRADCRFYQTGMAASGSSSRPASRPRGGATAATKVKFS
;
A
#
# COMPACT_ATOMS: atom_id res chain seq x y z
N MET A 1 9.23 0.55 16.02
CA MET A 1 8.31 0.89 14.90
C MET A 1 7.86 2.37 14.93
N LYS A 2 7.39 2.93 16.05
CA LYS A 2 6.98 4.35 16.13
C LYS A 2 8.07 5.28 15.58
N LYS A 3 9.32 5.20 16.08
CA LYS A 3 10.47 6.01 15.61
C LYS A 3 10.67 5.94 14.09
N ILE A 4 10.51 4.77 13.48
CA ILE A 4 10.65 4.58 12.02
C ILE A 4 9.53 5.30 11.28
N LEU A 5 8.27 5.07 11.67
CA LEU A 5 7.12 5.71 11.03
C LEU A 5 7.18 7.23 11.14
N ASP A 6 7.49 7.75 12.32
CA ASP A 6 7.58 9.19 12.57
C ASP A 6 8.76 9.83 11.80
N GLY A 7 9.91 9.14 11.75
CA GLY A 7 11.06 9.59 10.95
C GLY A 7 10.82 9.58 9.44
N MET A 8 10.05 8.60 8.93
CA MET A 8 9.61 8.60 7.54
C MET A 8 8.71 9.80 7.23
N MET A 9 7.71 10.06 8.07
CA MET A 9 6.80 11.19 7.90
C MET A 9 7.57 12.52 7.98
N SER A 10 8.44 12.69 8.96
CA SER A 10 9.28 13.87 9.12
C SER A 10 10.20 14.09 7.90
N THR A 11 10.80 13.02 7.35
CA THR A 11 11.60 13.12 6.11
C THR A 11 10.75 13.61 4.93
N MET A 12 9.56 13.05 4.74
CA MET A 12 8.67 13.44 3.62
C MET A 12 8.25 14.89 3.74
N ASN A 13 7.85 15.33 4.93
CA ASN A 13 7.41 16.72 5.17
C ASN A 13 8.55 17.73 4.95
N ALA A 14 9.80 17.37 5.26
CA ALA A 14 10.97 18.23 5.06
C ALA A 14 11.36 18.37 3.58
N VAL A 15 11.10 17.36 2.75
CA VAL A 15 11.45 17.39 1.32
C VAL A 15 10.33 18.00 0.48
N LYS A 16 9.15 17.42 0.58
CA LYS A 16 7.90 17.88 -0.06
C LYS A 16 6.75 17.10 0.57
N PRO A 17 5.67 17.74 0.98
CA PRO A 17 4.48 17.04 1.47
C PRO A 17 4.05 15.98 0.46
N PRO A 18 3.96 14.70 0.87
CA PRO A 18 3.61 13.62 -0.05
C PRO A 18 2.13 13.75 -0.45
N ARG A 19 1.83 13.35 -1.67
CA ARG A 19 0.44 13.12 -2.07
C ARG A 19 -0.09 11.89 -1.34
N MET A 20 -1.33 11.92 -0.93
CA MET A 20 -2.01 10.75 -0.37
C MET A 20 -2.12 9.65 -1.42
N THR A 21 -2.20 8.41 -0.95
CA THR A 21 -2.54 7.28 -1.80
C THR A 21 -4.01 7.36 -2.23
N ALA A 22 -4.36 6.79 -3.38
CA ALA A 22 -5.74 6.81 -3.87
C ALA A 22 -6.74 6.21 -2.87
N LEU A 23 -6.34 5.17 -2.15
CA LEU A 23 -7.21 4.53 -1.15
C LEU A 23 -7.40 5.41 0.08
N ARG A 24 -6.38 6.15 0.48
CA ARG A 24 -6.48 7.13 1.56
C ARG A 24 -7.39 8.29 1.19
N GLU A 25 -7.26 8.83 -0.05
CA GLU A 25 -8.17 9.84 -0.57
C GLU A 25 -9.63 9.38 -0.60
N LEU A 26 -9.88 8.12 -1.00
CA LEU A 26 -11.24 7.55 -1.03
C LEU A 26 -11.81 7.36 0.38
N HIS A 27 -10.99 6.90 1.32
CA HIS A 27 -11.37 6.74 2.72
C HIS A 27 -11.74 8.09 3.35
N GLU A 28 -10.90 9.10 3.20
CA GLU A 28 -11.13 10.45 3.76
C GLU A 28 -12.30 11.20 3.09
N ALA A 29 -12.57 10.91 1.82
CA ALA A 29 -13.69 11.52 1.10
C ALA A 29 -15.05 10.86 1.42
N GLU A 30 -15.08 9.78 2.22
CA GLU A 30 -16.28 9.00 2.54
C GLU A 30 -17.11 8.59 1.31
N THR A 31 -16.46 8.48 0.14
CA THR A 31 -17.12 8.24 -1.13
C THR A 31 -17.57 6.79 -1.23
N GLY A 32 -18.84 6.51 -0.98
CA GLY A 32 -19.46 5.19 -1.23
C GLY A 32 -19.10 4.08 -0.24
N GLY A 33 -18.51 4.40 0.91
CA GLY A 33 -18.25 3.45 2.00
C GLY A 33 -17.35 2.25 1.63
N PRO A 34 -17.49 1.11 2.33
CA PRO A 34 -16.65 -0.09 2.16
C PRO A 34 -16.66 -0.64 0.72
N PHE A 35 -17.79 -0.55 0.02
CA PHE A 35 -17.88 -1.04 -1.35
C PHE A 35 -17.02 -0.23 -2.32
N SER A 36 -16.97 1.10 -2.16
CA SER A 36 -16.11 1.94 -2.99
C SER A 36 -14.62 1.67 -2.75
N ILE A 37 -14.24 1.39 -1.52
CA ILE A 37 -12.86 1.00 -1.17
C ILE A 37 -12.50 -0.34 -1.81
N LEU A 38 -13.38 -1.35 -1.75
CA LEU A 38 -13.17 -2.64 -2.40
C LEU A 38 -12.97 -2.47 -3.92
N ILE A 39 -13.89 -1.78 -4.59
CA ILE A 39 -13.82 -1.52 -6.04
C ILE A 39 -12.59 -0.67 -6.38
N GLY A 40 -12.32 0.39 -5.61
CA GLY A 40 -11.15 1.25 -5.77
C GLY A 40 -9.84 0.47 -5.65
N THR A 41 -9.76 -0.48 -4.72
CA THR A 41 -8.57 -1.31 -4.53
C THR A 41 -8.35 -2.25 -5.73
N ILE A 42 -9.41 -2.85 -6.29
CA ILE A 42 -9.33 -3.65 -7.52
C ILE A 42 -8.87 -2.78 -8.70
N LEU A 43 -9.39 -1.57 -8.82
CA LEU A 43 -9.05 -0.64 -9.89
C LEU A 43 -7.63 -0.09 -9.76
N SER A 44 -7.09 0.06 -8.56
CA SER A 44 -5.75 0.61 -8.30
C SER A 44 -4.61 -0.33 -8.77
N ALA A 45 -4.85 -1.64 -8.88
CA ALA A 45 -3.84 -2.59 -9.30
C ALA A 45 -3.20 -2.19 -10.66
N ARG A 46 -1.88 -1.95 -10.68
CA ARG A 46 -1.13 -1.50 -11.87
C ARG A 46 -1.68 -0.21 -12.51
N THR A 47 -2.19 0.70 -11.70
CA THR A 47 -2.72 2.00 -12.14
C THR A 47 -2.12 3.09 -11.25
N LYS A 48 -1.90 4.29 -11.83
CA LYS A 48 -1.44 5.45 -11.07
C LYS A 48 -2.56 5.93 -10.12
N ASP A 49 -2.21 6.27 -8.89
CA ASP A 49 -3.17 6.69 -7.85
C ASP A 49 -4.08 7.84 -8.31
N GLU A 50 -3.53 8.84 -8.99
CA GLU A 50 -4.27 10.00 -9.51
C GLU A 50 -5.44 9.62 -10.43
N ASN A 51 -5.28 8.58 -11.26
CA ASN A 51 -6.34 8.11 -12.15
C ASN A 51 -7.35 7.27 -11.39
N THR A 52 -6.91 6.51 -10.39
CA THR A 52 -7.79 5.63 -9.60
C THR A 52 -8.85 6.43 -8.87
N ALA A 53 -8.45 7.44 -8.08
CA ALA A 53 -9.40 8.24 -7.30
C ALA A 53 -10.45 8.95 -8.18
N LYS A 54 -9.99 9.53 -9.32
CA LYS A 54 -10.91 10.19 -10.28
C LYS A 54 -11.92 9.22 -10.87
N VAL A 55 -11.46 8.05 -11.29
CA VAL A 55 -12.30 7.05 -11.95
C VAL A 55 -13.28 6.43 -10.96
N VAL A 56 -12.85 6.16 -9.73
CA VAL A 56 -13.76 5.65 -8.68
C VAL A 56 -14.86 6.66 -8.39
N ARG A 57 -14.53 7.94 -8.21
CA ARG A 57 -15.56 8.99 -8.05
C ARG A 57 -16.54 9.03 -9.21
N ALA A 58 -16.06 8.98 -10.45
CA ALA A 58 -16.93 8.96 -11.64
C ALA A 58 -17.81 7.70 -11.70
N LEU A 59 -17.28 6.55 -11.33
CA LEU A 59 -18.01 5.29 -11.28
C LEU A 59 -19.13 5.34 -10.24
N PHE A 60 -18.84 5.82 -9.04
CA PHE A 60 -19.79 5.89 -7.92
C PHE A 60 -20.78 7.07 -8.05
N ALA A 61 -20.48 8.08 -8.83
CA ALA A 61 -21.48 9.07 -9.25
C ALA A 61 -22.56 8.47 -10.14
N ARG A 62 -22.26 7.38 -10.87
CA ARG A 62 -23.20 6.70 -11.78
C ARG A 62 -23.84 5.46 -11.17
N TYR A 63 -23.10 4.69 -10.33
CA TYR A 63 -23.51 3.45 -9.68
C TYR A 63 -23.21 3.55 -8.19
N ARG A 64 -24.22 3.85 -7.36
CA ARG A 64 -24.02 4.23 -5.95
C ARG A 64 -23.71 3.07 -5.02
N ASP A 65 -24.13 1.86 -5.40
CA ASP A 65 -24.02 0.66 -4.59
C ASP A 65 -23.72 -0.59 -5.40
N ALA A 66 -23.62 -1.73 -4.72
CA ALA A 66 -23.34 -3.03 -5.34
C ALA A 66 -24.45 -3.44 -6.30
N ARG A 67 -25.71 -3.21 -5.96
CA ARG A 67 -26.88 -3.57 -6.77
C ARG A 67 -26.90 -2.81 -8.11
N GLU A 68 -26.67 -1.49 -8.06
CA GLU A 68 -26.62 -0.66 -9.26
C GLU A 68 -25.46 -1.08 -10.18
N LEU A 69 -24.27 -1.37 -9.60
CA LEU A 69 -23.10 -1.80 -10.37
C LEU A 69 -23.26 -3.23 -10.90
N ALA A 70 -23.90 -4.14 -10.16
CA ALA A 70 -24.20 -5.51 -10.59
C ALA A 70 -25.10 -5.55 -11.83
N GLY A 71 -26.05 -4.61 -11.96
CA GLY A 71 -26.93 -4.45 -13.11
C GLY A 71 -26.36 -3.62 -14.26
N ALA A 72 -25.12 -3.11 -14.12
CA ALA A 72 -24.54 -2.20 -15.10
C ALA A 72 -24.23 -2.88 -16.44
N LYS A 73 -24.45 -2.16 -17.55
CA LYS A 73 -23.97 -2.60 -18.86
C LYS A 73 -22.45 -2.50 -18.91
N ILE A 74 -21.77 -3.58 -19.29
CA ILE A 74 -20.31 -3.66 -19.31
C ILE A 74 -19.65 -2.53 -20.12
N ARG A 75 -20.24 -2.16 -21.26
CA ARG A 75 -19.73 -1.08 -22.13
C ARG A 75 -19.77 0.29 -21.44
N ASP A 76 -20.73 0.54 -20.56
CA ASP A 76 -20.83 1.80 -19.81
C ASP A 76 -19.76 1.85 -18.72
N VAL A 77 -19.56 0.75 -18.00
CA VAL A 77 -18.48 0.62 -17.02
C VAL A 77 -17.12 0.77 -17.70
N GLU A 78 -16.87 0.07 -18.82
CA GLU A 78 -15.63 0.18 -19.59
C GLU A 78 -15.34 1.63 -20.02
N ARG A 79 -16.38 2.38 -20.43
CA ARG A 79 -16.24 3.79 -20.82
C ARG A 79 -15.78 4.65 -19.66
N ILE A 80 -16.36 4.46 -18.48
CA ILE A 80 -16.03 5.23 -17.28
C ILE A 80 -14.60 4.91 -16.83
N ILE A 81 -14.22 3.63 -16.78
CA ILE A 81 -12.91 3.22 -16.26
C ILE A 81 -11.81 3.12 -17.34
N ARG A 82 -12.05 3.61 -18.54
CA ARG A 82 -11.10 3.58 -19.67
C ARG A 82 -9.70 4.14 -19.33
N PRO A 83 -9.56 5.18 -18.49
CA PRO A 83 -8.23 5.67 -18.08
C PRO A 83 -7.41 4.70 -17.24
N ILE A 84 -8.01 3.60 -16.77
CA ILE A 84 -7.38 2.57 -15.94
C ILE A 84 -6.71 1.51 -16.82
N GLY A 85 -5.48 1.11 -16.48
CA GLY A 85 -4.81 -0.01 -17.14
C GLY A 85 -5.62 -1.30 -17.03
N PHE A 86 -5.69 -2.09 -18.10
CA PHE A 86 -6.46 -3.35 -18.18
C PHE A 86 -7.97 -3.16 -17.91
N TYR A 87 -8.53 -2.01 -18.27
CA TYR A 87 -9.89 -1.62 -17.95
C TYR A 87 -10.97 -2.65 -18.35
N ARG A 88 -10.84 -3.35 -19.50
CA ARG A 88 -11.81 -4.36 -19.93
C ARG A 88 -11.90 -5.55 -18.96
N VAL A 89 -10.75 -6.05 -18.51
CA VAL A 89 -10.70 -7.14 -17.53
C VAL A 89 -11.23 -6.66 -16.18
N LYS A 90 -10.84 -5.46 -15.78
CA LYS A 90 -11.30 -4.86 -14.53
C LYS A 90 -12.80 -4.57 -14.52
N ALA A 91 -13.38 -4.10 -15.65
CA ALA A 91 -14.82 -3.91 -15.77
C ALA A 91 -15.61 -5.19 -15.48
N ARG A 92 -15.19 -6.31 -16.06
CA ARG A 92 -15.82 -7.61 -15.79
C ARG A 92 -15.71 -7.99 -14.32
N ARG A 93 -14.51 -7.87 -13.74
CA ARG A 93 -14.25 -8.22 -12.33
C ARG A 93 -15.07 -7.39 -11.36
N ILE A 94 -15.14 -6.06 -11.53
CA ILE A 94 -15.89 -5.23 -10.59
C ILE A 94 -17.42 -5.45 -10.71
N ILE A 95 -17.93 -5.76 -11.87
CA ILE A 95 -19.36 -6.15 -12.04
C ILE A 95 -19.61 -7.52 -11.37
N GLU A 96 -18.71 -8.47 -11.54
CA GLU A 96 -18.81 -9.80 -10.90
C GLU A 96 -18.72 -9.69 -9.37
N VAL A 97 -17.75 -8.92 -8.84
CA VAL A 97 -17.67 -8.62 -7.41
C VAL A 97 -18.92 -7.93 -6.89
N ALA A 98 -19.49 -6.98 -7.67
CA ALA A 98 -20.73 -6.32 -7.31
C ALA A 98 -21.91 -7.30 -7.19
N LYS A 99 -22.01 -8.25 -8.13
CA LYS A 99 -23.03 -9.32 -8.07
C LYS A 99 -22.87 -10.19 -6.82
N ILE A 100 -21.64 -10.61 -6.50
CA ILE A 100 -21.36 -11.40 -5.28
C ILE A 100 -21.75 -10.60 -4.04
N VAL A 101 -21.34 -9.34 -3.95
CA VAL A 101 -21.65 -8.47 -2.79
C VAL A 101 -23.18 -8.26 -2.66
N ASP A 102 -23.88 -8.05 -3.76
CA ASP A 102 -25.35 -7.88 -3.74
C ASP A 102 -26.07 -9.18 -3.36
N SER A 103 -25.74 -10.31 -4.04
CA SER A 103 -26.50 -11.57 -3.89
C SER A 103 -26.14 -12.39 -2.67
N GLU A 104 -24.86 -12.44 -2.28
CA GLU A 104 -24.38 -13.30 -1.19
C GLU A 104 -24.26 -12.58 0.15
N TYR A 105 -24.03 -11.25 0.09
CA TYR A 105 -23.80 -10.43 1.28
C TYR A 105 -24.82 -9.30 1.46
N GLY A 106 -25.94 -9.31 0.69
CA GLY A 106 -27.01 -8.32 0.86
C GLY A 106 -26.59 -6.89 0.60
N GLY A 107 -25.55 -6.66 -0.25
CA GLY A 107 -24.98 -5.35 -0.54
C GLY A 107 -23.88 -4.89 0.43
N ALA A 108 -23.64 -5.61 1.53
CA ALA A 108 -22.58 -5.28 2.49
C ALA A 108 -21.27 -5.99 2.15
N VAL A 109 -20.14 -5.29 2.18
CA VAL A 109 -18.82 -5.91 1.99
C VAL A 109 -18.46 -6.73 3.23
N PRO A 110 -18.05 -8.02 3.09
CA PRO A 110 -17.66 -8.81 4.23
C PRO A 110 -16.36 -8.31 4.88
N GLU A 111 -16.33 -8.36 6.22
CA GLU A 111 -15.16 -7.97 7.00
C GLU A 111 -14.22 -9.15 7.32
N ASP A 112 -14.27 -10.18 6.50
CA ASP A 112 -13.53 -11.43 6.63
C ASP A 112 -12.54 -11.58 5.47
N ILE A 113 -11.27 -11.89 5.79
CA ILE A 113 -10.21 -11.95 4.80
C ILE A 113 -10.40 -13.08 3.78
N ASP A 114 -10.89 -14.24 4.22
CA ASP A 114 -11.04 -15.41 3.35
C ASP A 114 -12.21 -15.20 2.38
N LYS A 115 -13.30 -14.58 2.85
CA LYS A 115 -14.42 -14.17 2.01
C LYS A 115 -13.99 -13.13 0.96
N LEU A 116 -13.18 -12.15 1.36
CA LEU A 116 -12.64 -11.15 0.44
C LEU A 116 -11.72 -11.77 -0.61
N VAL A 117 -10.81 -12.66 -0.21
CA VAL A 117 -9.87 -13.32 -1.14
C VAL A 117 -10.60 -14.27 -2.10
N GLY A 118 -11.76 -14.81 -1.74
CA GLY A 118 -12.62 -15.59 -2.62
C GLY A 118 -13.23 -14.80 -3.78
N MET A 119 -13.21 -13.46 -3.72
CA MET A 119 -13.79 -12.62 -4.79
C MET A 119 -12.86 -12.48 -6.00
N PRO A 120 -13.42 -12.38 -7.22
CA PRO A 120 -12.65 -12.24 -8.46
C PRO A 120 -11.71 -11.03 -8.46
N GLY A 121 -10.40 -11.27 -8.59
CA GLY A 121 -9.40 -10.21 -8.63
C GLY A 121 -9.03 -9.59 -7.28
N VAL A 122 -9.50 -10.17 -6.19
CA VAL A 122 -9.13 -9.81 -4.82
C VAL A 122 -8.09 -10.79 -4.31
N GLY A 123 -6.82 -10.39 -4.36
CA GLY A 123 -5.74 -11.14 -3.70
C GLY A 123 -5.57 -10.71 -2.24
N ARG A 124 -4.67 -11.40 -1.52
CA ARG A 124 -4.41 -11.14 -0.10
C ARG A 124 -4.08 -9.68 0.22
N LYS A 125 -3.22 -9.03 -0.60
CA LYS A 125 -2.91 -7.60 -0.46
C LYS A 125 -4.16 -6.72 -0.59
N THR A 126 -5.02 -7.02 -1.58
CA THR A 126 -6.27 -6.28 -1.81
C THR A 126 -7.23 -6.45 -0.64
N ALA A 127 -7.42 -7.67 -0.16
CA ALA A 127 -8.24 -7.96 1.03
C ALA A 127 -7.74 -7.20 2.27
N ASN A 128 -6.44 -7.22 2.54
CA ASN A 128 -5.86 -6.45 3.64
C ASN A 128 -6.08 -4.93 3.49
N CYS A 129 -5.99 -4.39 2.26
CA CYS A 129 -6.35 -2.98 2.02
C CYS A 129 -7.82 -2.69 2.37
N VAL A 130 -8.74 -3.57 1.99
CA VAL A 130 -10.16 -3.40 2.33
C VAL A 130 -10.33 -3.41 3.85
N LEU A 131 -9.71 -4.36 4.56
CA LEU A 131 -9.78 -4.41 6.03
C LEU A 131 -9.26 -3.11 6.68
N VAL A 132 -8.15 -2.57 6.19
CA VAL A 132 -7.53 -1.34 6.73
C VAL A 132 -8.36 -0.10 6.41
N TYR A 133 -8.70 0.11 5.13
CA TYR A 133 -9.29 1.38 4.69
C TYR A 133 -10.81 1.44 4.77
N ALA A 134 -11.50 0.28 4.74
CA ALA A 134 -12.95 0.27 4.83
C ALA A 134 -13.46 0.01 6.25
N PHE A 135 -12.68 -0.70 7.06
CA PHE A 135 -13.14 -1.19 8.36
C PHE A 135 -12.20 -0.83 9.53
N GLU A 136 -11.12 -0.13 9.26
CA GLU A 136 -10.08 0.21 10.25
C GLU A 136 -9.57 -1.01 11.05
N LYS A 137 -9.71 -2.22 10.46
CA LYS A 137 -9.23 -3.44 11.07
C LYS A 137 -7.72 -3.58 10.93
N PRO A 138 -7.02 -4.01 11.99
CA PRO A 138 -5.57 -4.14 11.96
C PRO A 138 -5.14 -5.25 10.99
N ALA A 139 -4.61 -4.86 9.85
CA ALA A 139 -3.98 -5.70 8.84
C ALA A 139 -2.73 -4.99 8.27
N ILE A 140 -1.85 -5.72 7.61
CA ILE A 140 -0.65 -5.16 6.97
C ILE A 140 -0.70 -5.47 5.46
N PRO A 141 -1.28 -4.60 4.63
CA PRO A 141 -1.21 -4.75 3.19
C PRO A 141 0.24 -4.61 2.71
N VAL A 142 0.85 -5.68 2.22
CA VAL A 142 2.22 -5.66 1.73
C VAL A 142 2.24 -5.57 0.21
N ASP A 143 2.67 -4.41 -0.29
CA ASP A 143 2.96 -4.18 -1.70
C ASP A 143 4.48 -4.18 -1.95
N ILE A 144 4.88 -3.84 -3.17
CA ILE A 144 6.29 -3.73 -3.56
C ILE A 144 7.06 -2.69 -2.73
N HIS A 145 6.41 -1.64 -2.23
CA HIS A 145 7.03 -0.62 -1.41
C HIS A 145 7.25 -1.12 0.01
N VAL A 146 6.21 -1.65 0.65
CA VAL A 146 6.29 -2.23 1.99
C VAL A 146 7.33 -3.35 2.03
N HIS A 147 7.27 -4.30 1.07
CA HIS A 147 8.24 -5.40 0.96
C HIS A 147 9.68 -4.88 0.84
N ARG A 148 9.95 -4.00 -0.14
CA ARG A 148 11.29 -3.45 -0.38
C ARG A 148 11.83 -2.70 0.82
N ILE A 149 11.05 -1.80 1.40
CA ILE A 149 11.52 -0.93 2.48
C ILE A 149 11.75 -1.72 3.77
N SER A 150 10.89 -2.68 4.09
CA SER A 150 11.05 -3.55 5.26
C SER A 150 12.35 -4.35 5.19
N ASN A 151 12.69 -4.90 4.02
CA ASN A 151 13.96 -5.60 3.78
C ASN A 151 15.15 -4.63 3.79
N ARG A 152 15.04 -3.44 3.18
CA ARG A 152 16.12 -2.43 3.20
C ARG A 152 16.43 -1.91 4.60
N LEU A 153 15.42 -1.71 5.42
CA LEU A 153 15.60 -1.31 6.81
C LEU A 153 16.23 -2.44 7.65
N GLY A 154 16.12 -3.69 7.21
CA GLY A 154 16.52 -4.85 7.99
C GLY A 154 15.51 -5.23 9.06
N LEU A 155 14.25 -4.79 8.92
CA LEU A 155 13.16 -5.22 9.80
C LEU A 155 12.83 -6.70 9.58
N VAL A 156 12.93 -7.14 8.34
CA VAL A 156 12.72 -8.53 7.92
C VAL A 156 13.77 -8.93 6.88
N GLU A 157 13.87 -10.23 6.63
CA GLU A 157 14.69 -10.81 5.56
C GLU A 157 13.82 -11.85 4.84
N THR A 158 13.12 -11.41 3.80
CA THR A 158 12.05 -12.17 3.13
C THR A 158 12.15 -12.03 1.62
N LYS A 159 11.67 -13.04 0.91
CA LYS A 159 11.74 -13.09 -0.56
C LYS A 159 10.43 -12.65 -1.22
N THR A 160 9.31 -12.86 -0.55
CA THR A 160 7.98 -12.56 -1.09
C THR A 160 7.22 -11.55 -0.23
N PRO A 161 6.23 -10.84 -0.78
CA PRO A 161 5.34 -9.97 -0.01
C PRO A 161 4.57 -10.73 1.09
N GLU A 162 4.17 -11.97 0.83
CA GLU A 162 3.45 -12.82 1.77
C GLU A 162 4.32 -13.18 2.97
N GLU A 163 5.56 -13.56 2.76
CA GLU A 163 6.53 -13.78 3.83
C GLU A 163 6.76 -12.50 4.65
N THR A 164 6.84 -11.35 3.97
CA THR A 164 7.00 -10.04 4.62
C THR A 164 5.81 -9.70 5.50
N GLU A 165 4.58 -9.95 5.03
CA GLU A 165 3.36 -9.76 5.83
C GLU A 165 3.45 -10.57 7.13
N GLN A 166 3.72 -11.88 7.03
CA GLN A 166 3.80 -12.76 8.20
C GLN A 166 4.92 -12.35 9.17
N ALA A 167 6.07 -11.95 8.65
CA ALA A 167 7.18 -11.49 9.47
C ALA A 167 6.88 -10.16 10.17
N LEU A 168 6.26 -9.21 9.46
CA LEU A 168 5.85 -7.92 10.06
C LEU A 168 4.75 -8.10 11.10
N MET A 169 3.78 -8.99 10.88
CA MET A 169 2.73 -9.29 11.86
C MET A 169 3.30 -9.83 13.18
N LYS A 170 4.39 -10.59 13.13
CA LYS A 170 5.10 -11.09 14.32
C LYS A 170 5.96 -10.02 14.99
N LEU A 171 6.55 -9.13 14.21
CA LEU A 171 7.51 -8.13 14.68
C LEU A 171 6.84 -6.86 15.20
N VAL A 172 5.78 -6.39 14.53
CA VAL A 172 5.20 -5.07 14.75
C VAL A 172 3.98 -5.14 15.66
N PRO A 173 3.92 -4.35 16.74
CA PRO A 173 2.71 -4.25 17.56
C PRO A 173 1.49 -3.81 16.75
N LYS A 174 0.32 -4.45 16.98
CA LYS A 174 -0.94 -4.22 16.23
C LYS A 174 -1.32 -2.75 16.11
N ARG A 175 -1.08 -1.92 17.14
CA ARG A 175 -1.37 -0.48 17.15
C ARG A 175 -0.70 0.32 16.02
N HIS A 176 0.29 -0.26 15.33
CA HIS A 176 1.00 0.39 14.21
C HIS A 176 0.59 -0.14 12.82
N TRP A 177 -0.20 -1.22 12.74
CA TRP A 177 -0.49 -1.91 11.48
C TRP A 177 -1.22 -1.01 10.48
N LEU A 178 -2.22 -0.25 10.93
CA LEU A 178 -2.99 0.67 10.08
C LEU A 178 -2.12 1.74 9.38
N ARG A 179 -1.00 2.13 10.01
CA ARG A 179 -0.11 3.17 9.50
C ARG A 179 0.94 2.66 8.52
N ILE A 180 1.23 1.33 8.51
CA ILE A 180 2.36 0.78 7.75
C ILE A 180 2.18 1.01 6.26
N ASN A 181 1.05 0.60 5.70
CA ASN A 181 0.85 0.65 4.25
C ASN A 181 1.01 2.08 3.71
N ASP A 182 0.23 3.03 4.21
CA ASP A 182 0.28 4.43 3.75
C ASP A 182 1.68 5.02 3.90
N THR A 183 2.27 4.92 5.09
CA THR A 183 3.58 5.52 5.35
C THR A 183 4.65 4.94 4.44
N PHE A 184 4.70 3.60 4.27
CA PHE A 184 5.71 2.94 3.46
C PHE A 184 5.49 3.16 1.96
N VAL A 185 4.23 3.17 1.50
CA VAL A 185 3.92 3.45 0.08
C VAL A 185 4.32 4.88 -0.27
N MET A 186 3.86 5.87 0.48
CA MET A 186 4.24 7.28 0.27
C MET A 186 5.76 7.48 0.34
N TYR A 187 6.42 6.88 1.34
CA TYR A 187 7.87 6.94 1.47
C TYR A 187 8.60 6.27 0.32
N GLY A 188 8.09 5.13 -0.15
CA GLY A 188 8.64 4.37 -1.26
C GLY A 188 8.50 5.04 -2.62
N GLN A 189 7.45 5.82 -2.80
CA GLN A 189 7.22 6.61 -4.00
C GLN A 189 8.08 7.89 -4.04
N ASN A 190 8.30 8.52 -2.91
CA ASN A 190 8.93 9.85 -2.84
C ASN A 190 10.42 9.79 -2.44
N ILE A 191 10.80 9.01 -1.46
CA ILE A 191 12.13 9.00 -0.84
C ILE A 191 12.91 7.72 -1.13
N CYS A 192 12.41 6.56 -0.66
CA CYS A 192 13.10 5.28 -0.77
C CYS A 192 12.75 4.56 -2.09
N LYS A 193 13.08 5.20 -3.23
CA LYS A 193 12.80 4.68 -4.57
C LYS A 193 13.53 3.37 -4.86
N PRO A 194 13.04 2.52 -5.81
CA PRO A 194 13.74 1.30 -6.21
C PRO A 194 15.17 1.57 -6.70
N VAL A 195 15.29 2.56 -7.59
CA VAL A 195 16.54 3.06 -8.14
C VAL A 195 16.81 4.45 -7.56
N SER A 196 18.07 4.73 -7.19
CA SER A 196 18.52 6.02 -6.64
C SER A 196 17.67 6.54 -5.46
N PRO A 197 17.60 5.78 -4.33
CA PRO A 197 16.91 6.26 -3.14
C PRO A 197 17.58 7.52 -2.59
N MET A 198 16.78 8.44 -2.07
CA MET A 198 17.24 9.73 -1.55
C MET A 198 17.80 9.59 -0.12
N CYS A 199 18.81 8.73 0.06
CA CYS A 199 19.39 8.43 1.39
C CYS A 199 20.02 9.64 2.07
N GLY A 200 20.47 10.65 1.32
CA GLY A 200 21.08 11.87 1.88
C GLY A 200 20.13 12.68 2.77
N VAL A 201 18.83 12.71 2.43
CA VAL A 201 17.78 13.43 3.19
C VAL A 201 17.00 12.53 4.13
N CYS A 202 17.23 11.20 4.11
CA CYS A 202 16.52 10.22 4.91
C CYS A 202 16.89 10.33 6.42
N GLN A 203 15.93 10.71 7.27
CA GLN A 203 16.17 10.89 8.70
C GLN A 203 16.33 9.56 9.47
N ILE A 204 15.89 8.43 8.86
CA ILE A 204 16.07 7.10 9.46
C ILE A 204 17.26 6.32 8.88
N ARG A 205 18.15 6.99 8.13
CA ARG A 205 19.31 6.34 7.49
C ARG A 205 20.26 5.67 8.46
N ALA A 206 20.40 6.22 9.68
CA ALA A 206 21.27 5.66 10.71
C ALA A 206 20.79 4.27 11.19
N ASP A 207 19.48 3.99 11.13
CA ASP A 207 18.88 2.72 11.51
C ASP A 207 18.64 1.79 10.27
N CYS A 208 19.12 2.18 9.08
CA CYS A 208 18.83 1.47 7.83
C CYS A 208 19.98 0.54 7.41
N ARG A 209 19.75 -0.78 7.40
CA ARG A 209 20.75 -1.78 7.00
C ARG A 209 21.29 -1.53 5.58
N PHE A 210 20.40 -1.23 4.62
CA PHE A 210 20.78 -0.93 3.24
C PHE A 210 21.78 0.25 3.13
N TYR A 211 21.59 1.30 3.93
CA TYR A 211 22.51 2.44 3.96
C TYR A 211 23.84 2.06 4.64
N GLN A 212 23.78 1.35 5.76
CA GLN A 212 24.96 0.94 6.53
C GLN A 212 25.86 -0.04 5.76
N THR A 213 25.30 -0.94 4.96
CA THR A 213 26.06 -1.91 4.17
C THR A 213 26.67 -1.32 2.90
N GLY A 214 26.52 -0.02 2.65
CA GLY A 214 27.07 0.65 1.47
C GLY A 214 26.32 0.37 0.18
N MET A 215 25.26 -0.41 0.21
CA MET A 215 24.42 -0.68 -0.99
C MET A 215 23.69 0.57 -1.50
N ALA A 216 23.59 1.62 -0.66
CA ALA A 216 23.09 2.93 -1.08
C ALA A 216 24.06 3.68 -2.03
N ALA A 217 25.35 3.37 -1.97
CA ALA A 217 26.38 4.07 -2.74
C ALA A 217 26.56 3.51 -4.17
N SER A 218 26.16 2.27 -4.43
CA SER A 218 26.28 1.64 -5.75
C SER A 218 25.26 2.12 -6.78
N GLY A 219 24.30 2.98 -6.37
CA GLY A 219 23.27 3.54 -7.24
C GLY A 219 23.36 5.04 -7.50
N SER A 220 24.31 5.77 -6.90
CA SER A 220 24.52 7.22 -7.15
C SER A 220 26.01 7.53 -7.12
N SER A 221 26.48 8.18 -8.18
CA SER A 221 27.86 8.67 -8.34
C SER A 221 28.14 9.93 -7.48
N SER A 222 28.05 9.79 -6.15
CA SER A 222 28.61 10.78 -5.23
C SER A 222 29.04 10.07 -3.94
N ARG A 223 30.37 9.83 -3.84
CA ARG A 223 31.02 9.27 -2.64
C ARG A 223 30.88 10.25 -1.47
N PRO A 224 30.42 9.84 -0.30
CA PRO A 224 30.67 10.60 0.92
C PRO A 224 32.12 10.37 1.36
N ALA A 225 32.74 11.41 1.97
CA ALA A 225 34.09 11.44 2.45
C ALA A 225 34.44 10.31 3.42
N SER A 226 35.71 9.90 3.36
CA SER A 226 36.41 8.83 4.09
C SER A 226 35.97 8.55 5.52
N ARG A 227 35.70 7.27 5.80
CA ARG A 227 35.54 6.67 7.13
C ARG A 227 36.88 6.61 7.88
N PRO A 228 36.91 6.86 9.21
CA PRO A 228 38.01 6.39 10.04
C PRO A 228 37.94 4.87 10.20
N ARG A 229 39.10 4.22 10.07
CA ARG A 229 39.24 2.79 10.35
C ARG A 229 39.20 2.58 11.88
N GLY A 230 38.32 1.75 12.36
CA GLY A 230 38.31 1.34 13.78
C GLY A 230 37.19 0.39 14.13
N GLY A 231 37.50 -0.85 14.47
CA GLY A 231 36.82 -1.69 15.45
C GLY A 231 35.63 -2.53 14.95
N ALA A 232 35.88 -3.80 14.83
CA ALA A 232 34.83 -4.84 14.78
C ALA A 232 34.02 -4.79 16.09
N THR A 233 32.71 -4.65 16.01
CA THR A 233 31.82 -4.92 17.13
C THR A 233 30.54 -5.61 16.69
N ALA A 234 30.16 -6.56 17.50
CA ALA A 234 29.11 -7.55 17.42
C ALA A 234 27.75 -7.07 16.93
N ALA A 235 27.04 -7.95 16.25
CA ALA A 235 25.65 -7.81 15.88
C ALA A 235 24.77 -7.56 17.10
N THR A 236 24.33 -6.33 17.30
CA THR A 236 23.36 -5.97 18.35
C THR A 236 21.95 -6.23 17.81
N LYS A 237 21.29 -7.23 18.37
CA LYS A 237 19.85 -7.45 18.20
C LYS A 237 19.11 -6.23 18.76
N VAL A 238 18.41 -5.49 17.93
CA VAL A 238 17.53 -4.39 18.37
C VAL A 238 16.36 -5.00 19.15
N LYS A 239 16.31 -4.76 20.45
CA LYS A 239 15.16 -5.05 21.31
C LYS A 239 14.16 -3.89 21.18
N PHE A 240 12.92 -4.22 20.85
CA PHE A 240 11.82 -3.27 20.81
C PHE A 240 11.04 -3.34 22.13
N SER A 241 10.95 -2.26 22.82
CA SER A 241 9.96 -2.01 23.89
C SER A 241 8.80 -1.19 23.35
#